data_f8fb8cc05b85f05d3b979fa0f6980ed9
#
_entry.id   f8fb8cc05b85f05d3b979fa0f6980ed9
#
_cell.length_a   1.000
_cell.length_b   1.000
_cell.length_c   1.000
_cell.angle_alpha   90.00
_cell.angle_beta   90.00
_cell.angle_gamma   90.00
#
_symmetry.space_group_name_H-M   'P 1'
#
loop_
_entity.id
_entity.type
_entity.pdbx_description
1 polymer ?
#
loop_
_entity_poly.entity_id
_entity_poly.type
_entity_poly.pdbx_seq_one_letter_code
_entity_poly.pdbx_strand_id
1 'polypeptide(L)'
;MPLSPQRLTMLIFFLQPIAFGSWLPRIPDVQQALGLGPQGLAIALLGLPCGTLLTLPFAGPLVGKIGPRMAILAGFVLYSIAASLPAFAMNPTVLFVALMLAGSTISFVELGLNVQADAVEKATGSVIMTTSHGFWSVGIMVGSLIGSALAGFGLEAKWAIMLVALVVLPVALVASNALPVFAPEAPASENQRSVWALPSWALLGICFFVFGITMTEGAMADWSAIFLRDALGAESGIVGLGYSVFAMMVAAGRFGGDRLKRRFGAVNTARICGTLAVAGAGILFVSPNTPVALFGFAIIGLGVSVGFPLAVTAAAGLTDRTASANVAILSFVALLGFLVGPPVIGFVAEHFDMRLGIACLVPVLLVSLLLSGRLATKPAKAAHNPEADVPGVL
;
A
#
# COMPACT_ATOMS: atom_id res chain seq x y z
N MET A 1 5.66 9.19 -30.99
CA MET A 1 6.10 10.31 -30.13
C MET A 1 6.61 9.73 -28.82
N PRO A 2 7.76 10.17 -28.29
CA PRO A 2 8.22 9.74 -26.98
C PRO A 2 7.19 10.14 -25.90
N LEU A 3 7.01 9.28 -24.92
CA LEU A 3 6.12 9.57 -23.78
C LEU A 3 6.70 10.76 -22.98
N SER A 4 5.83 11.62 -22.45
CA SER A 4 6.26 12.69 -21.56
C SER A 4 6.82 12.14 -20.24
N PRO A 5 7.68 12.88 -19.52
CA PRO A 5 8.21 12.46 -18.21
C PRO A 5 7.11 12.03 -17.23
N GLN A 6 5.99 12.74 -17.21
CA GLN A 6 4.83 12.41 -16.36
C GLN A 6 4.25 11.04 -16.71
N ARG A 7 4.01 10.78 -18.00
CA ARG A 7 3.44 9.51 -18.48
C ARG A 7 4.40 8.33 -18.26
N LEU A 8 5.71 8.55 -18.43
CA LEU A 8 6.73 7.54 -18.12
C LEU A 8 6.73 7.20 -16.62
N THR A 9 6.67 8.21 -15.76
CA THR A 9 6.60 7.99 -14.31
C THR A 9 5.34 7.20 -13.93
N MET A 10 4.17 7.57 -14.43
CA MET A 10 2.92 6.83 -14.21
C MET A 10 3.00 5.38 -14.73
N LEU A 11 3.60 5.17 -15.91
CA LEU A 11 3.80 3.83 -16.47
C LEU A 11 4.67 2.96 -15.55
N ILE A 12 5.72 3.52 -14.97
CA ILE A 12 6.62 2.75 -14.10
C ILE A 12 5.95 2.45 -12.76
N PHE A 13 5.15 3.37 -12.21
CA PHE A 13 4.29 3.09 -11.05
C PHE A 13 3.29 1.97 -11.35
N PHE A 14 2.75 1.88 -12.56
CA PHE A 14 1.88 0.79 -12.98
C PHE A 14 2.63 -0.54 -13.09
N LEU A 15 3.83 -0.56 -13.68
CA LEU A 15 4.58 -1.78 -13.93
C LEU A 15 5.14 -2.40 -12.65
N GLN A 16 5.56 -1.56 -11.68
CA GLN A 16 6.25 -2.02 -10.48
C GLN A 16 5.43 -3.03 -9.67
N PRO A 17 4.15 -2.83 -9.36
CA PRO A 17 3.42 -3.74 -8.49
C PRO A 17 2.88 -4.99 -9.22
N ILE A 18 3.01 -5.11 -10.55
CA ILE A 18 2.43 -6.24 -11.30
C ILE A 18 2.99 -7.58 -10.80
N ALA A 19 4.30 -7.68 -10.58
CA ALA A 19 4.91 -8.94 -10.11
C ALA A 19 4.43 -9.28 -8.68
N PHE A 20 4.38 -8.31 -7.77
CA PHE A 20 3.82 -8.52 -6.44
C PHE A 20 2.32 -8.84 -6.48
N GLY A 21 1.55 -8.14 -7.33
CA GLY A 21 0.14 -8.47 -7.55
C GLY A 21 -0.07 -9.91 -7.99
N SER A 22 0.80 -10.43 -8.85
CA SER A 22 0.69 -11.83 -9.32
C SER A 22 1.03 -12.87 -8.24
N TRP A 23 1.77 -12.51 -7.19
CA TRP A 23 2.04 -13.33 -6.02
C TRP A 23 0.78 -13.54 -5.15
N LEU A 24 -0.05 -12.52 -4.97
CA LEU A 24 -1.15 -12.54 -4.00
C LEU A 24 -2.15 -13.69 -4.19
N PRO A 25 -2.65 -14.01 -5.40
CA PRO A 25 -3.52 -15.16 -5.63
C PRO A 25 -2.79 -16.50 -5.51
N ARG A 26 -1.45 -16.50 -5.45
CA ARG A 26 -0.61 -17.70 -5.37
C ARG A 26 -0.19 -18.03 -3.94
N ILE A 27 -0.51 -17.20 -2.95
CA ILE A 27 -0.25 -17.46 -1.54
C ILE A 27 -0.86 -18.79 -1.08
N PRO A 28 -2.13 -19.14 -1.44
CA PRO A 28 -2.72 -20.43 -1.10
C PRO A 28 -1.93 -21.63 -1.65
N ASP A 29 -1.38 -21.53 -2.85
CA ASP A 29 -0.62 -22.62 -3.48
C ASP A 29 0.69 -22.88 -2.73
N VAL A 30 1.40 -21.81 -2.34
CA VAL A 30 2.65 -21.92 -1.58
C VAL A 30 2.38 -22.40 -0.16
N GLN A 31 1.31 -21.95 0.47
CA GLN A 31 0.86 -22.46 1.77
C GLN A 31 0.63 -23.95 1.73
N GLN A 32 -0.09 -24.44 0.73
CA GLN A 32 -0.41 -25.86 0.56
C GLN A 32 0.84 -26.69 0.24
N ALA A 33 1.72 -26.19 -0.64
CA ALA A 33 2.96 -26.88 -1.00
C ALA A 33 3.91 -27.05 0.20
N LEU A 34 3.89 -26.11 1.16
CA LEU A 34 4.69 -26.16 2.38
C LEU A 34 3.98 -26.82 3.56
N GLY A 35 2.71 -27.23 3.42
CA GLY A 35 1.90 -27.81 4.49
C GLY A 35 1.70 -26.88 5.68
N LEU A 36 1.59 -25.56 5.44
CA LEU A 36 1.49 -24.54 6.50
C LEU A 36 0.03 -24.35 6.93
N GLY A 37 -0.21 -24.39 8.24
CA GLY A 37 -1.43 -23.81 8.82
C GLY A 37 -1.44 -22.27 8.70
N PRO A 38 -2.59 -21.63 8.99
CA PRO A 38 -2.73 -20.17 8.93
C PRO A 38 -1.69 -19.43 9.78
N GLN A 39 -1.38 -19.89 10.99
CA GLN A 39 -0.39 -19.28 11.87
C GLN A 39 1.04 -19.39 11.29
N GLY A 40 1.40 -20.55 10.76
CA GLY A 40 2.71 -20.76 10.15
C GLY A 40 2.92 -19.88 8.92
N LEU A 41 1.90 -19.74 8.09
CA LEU A 41 1.89 -18.81 6.95
C LEU A 41 2.01 -17.36 7.41
N ALA A 42 1.22 -16.95 8.41
CA ALA A 42 1.25 -15.60 8.94
C ALA A 42 2.66 -15.18 9.39
N ILE A 43 3.38 -16.07 10.09
CA ILE A 43 4.77 -15.83 10.50
C ILE A 43 5.69 -15.68 9.28
N ALA A 44 5.52 -16.52 8.25
CA ALA A 44 6.33 -16.41 7.03
C ALA A 44 6.05 -15.09 6.27
N LEU A 45 4.79 -14.66 6.19
CA LEU A 45 4.38 -13.41 5.54
C LEU A 45 4.96 -12.16 6.22
N LEU A 46 5.30 -12.21 7.52
CA LEU A 46 6.02 -11.14 8.22
C LEU A 46 7.37 -10.81 7.58
N GLY A 47 7.96 -11.71 6.81
CA GLY A 47 9.20 -11.45 6.08
C GLY A 47 9.13 -10.18 5.25
N LEU A 48 8.04 -9.96 4.53
CA LEU A 48 7.88 -8.81 3.63
C LEU A 48 7.93 -7.46 4.35
N PRO A 49 7.09 -7.16 5.36
CA PRO A 49 7.18 -5.91 6.09
C PRO A 49 8.47 -5.78 6.91
N CYS A 50 9.06 -6.88 7.40
CA CYS A 50 10.36 -6.86 8.04
C CYS A 50 11.46 -6.38 7.07
N GLY A 51 11.47 -6.90 5.84
CA GLY A 51 12.40 -6.48 4.81
C GLY A 51 12.24 -4.99 4.46
N THR A 52 11.00 -4.53 4.33
CA THR A 52 10.68 -3.11 4.12
C THR A 52 11.25 -2.23 5.24
N LEU A 53 10.97 -2.57 6.50
CA LEU A 53 11.44 -1.83 7.67
C LEU A 53 12.96 -1.76 7.76
N LEU A 54 13.64 -2.89 7.54
CA LEU A 54 15.10 -2.97 7.60
C LEU A 54 15.78 -2.16 6.49
N THR A 55 15.11 -1.97 5.36
CA THR A 55 15.68 -1.26 4.20
C THR A 55 15.52 0.25 4.29
N LEU A 56 14.44 0.75 4.90
CA LEU A 56 14.13 2.18 4.95
C LEU A 56 15.28 3.08 5.42
N PRO A 57 16.05 2.77 6.49
CA PRO A 57 17.15 3.62 6.95
C PRO A 57 18.28 3.76 5.93
N PHE A 58 18.49 2.74 5.08
CA PHE A 58 19.60 2.68 4.11
C PHE A 58 19.18 3.13 2.72
N ALA A 59 17.89 2.94 2.36
CA ALA A 59 17.37 3.25 1.03
C ALA A 59 17.48 4.75 0.71
N GLY A 60 17.14 5.63 1.66
CA GLY A 60 17.18 7.08 1.46
C GLY A 60 18.58 7.60 1.07
N PRO A 61 19.60 7.36 1.91
CA PRO A 61 20.99 7.75 1.58
C PRO A 61 21.50 7.13 0.27
N LEU A 62 21.11 5.87 -0.03
CA LEU A 62 21.55 5.20 -1.25
C LEU A 62 20.90 5.82 -2.49
N VAL A 63 19.56 6.02 -2.48
CA VAL A 63 18.84 6.68 -3.59
C VAL A 63 19.36 8.11 -3.79
N GLY A 64 19.59 8.86 -2.70
CA GLY A 64 20.19 10.19 -2.76
C GLY A 64 21.58 10.20 -3.44
N LYS A 65 22.38 9.17 -3.19
CA LYS A 65 23.75 9.05 -3.75
C LYS A 65 23.78 8.68 -5.24
N ILE A 66 22.95 7.70 -5.67
CA ILE A 66 22.97 7.16 -7.04
C ILE A 66 21.97 7.84 -7.97
N GLY A 67 21.05 8.62 -7.42
CA GLY A 67 19.93 9.27 -8.12
C GLY A 67 18.74 8.34 -8.36
N PRO A 68 17.52 8.90 -8.49
CA PRO A 68 16.28 8.13 -8.54
C PRO A 68 16.19 7.20 -9.74
N ARG A 69 16.64 7.66 -10.94
CA ARG A 69 16.59 6.82 -12.16
C ARG A 69 17.44 5.55 -12.02
N MET A 70 18.68 5.66 -11.50
CA MET A 70 19.55 4.50 -11.29
C MET A 70 19.01 3.58 -10.19
N ALA A 71 18.42 4.15 -9.13
CA ALA A 71 17.76 3.37 -8.10
C ALA A 71 16.59 2.55 -8.67
N ILE A 72 15.78 3.14 -9.54
CA ILE A 72 14.67 2.44 -10.21
C ILE A 72 15.21 1.33 -11.13
N LEU A 73 16.21 1.60 -11.98
CA LEU A 73 16.77 0.60 -12.88
C LEU A 73 17.37 -0.60 -12.13
N ALA A 74 18.27 -0.34 -11.18
CA ALA A 74 18.88 -1.39 -10.36
C ALA A 74 17.82 -2.10 -9.51
N GLY A 75 16.89 -1.34 -8.95
CA GLY A 75 15.81 -1.84 -8.13
C GLY A 75 14.90 -2.79 -8.88
N PHE A 76 14.51 -2.50 -10.13
CA PHE A 76 13.68 -3.43 -10.93
C PHE A 76 14.36 -4.77 -11.19
N VAL A 77 15.68 -4.78 -11.45
CA VAL A 77 16.41 -6.03 -11.61
C VAL A 77 16.40 -6.85 -10.33
N LEU A 78 16.77 -6.22 -9.21
CA LEU A 78 16.78 -6.89 -7.90
C LEU A 78 15.38 -7.36 -7.47
N TYR A 79 14.37 -6.51 -7.69
CA TYR A 79 12.99 -6.80 -7.36
C TYR A 79 12.42 -7.95 -8.19
N SER A 80 12.67 -8.00 -9.49
CA SER A 80 12.19 -9.09 -10.36
C SER A 80 12.74 -10.45 -9.93
N ILE A 81 13.98 -10.50 -9.47
CA ILE A 81 14.59 -11.69 -8.89
C ILE A 81 13.92 -12.02 -7.54
N ALA A 82 13.91 -11.05 -6.62
CA ALA A 82 13.43 -11.24 -5.25
C ALA A 82 11.94 -11.61 -5.20
N ALA A 83 11.08 -11.00 -6.04
CA ALA A 83 9.65 -11.29 -6.11
C ALA A 83 9.35 -12.73 -6.57
N SER A 84 10.27 -13.37 -7.30
CA SER A 84 10.11 -14.75 -7.75
C SER A 84 10.50 -15.77 -6.67
N LEU A 85 11.39 -15.43 -5.73
CA LEU A 85 11.95 -16.36 -4.75
C LEU A 85 10.93 -17.02 -3.82
N PRO A 86 9.89 -16.32 -3.30
CA PRO A 86 8.92 -16.92 -2.38
C PRO A 86 8.26 -18.19 -2.91
N ALA A 87 7.99 -18.25 -4.22
CA ALA A 87 7.36 -19.42 -4.84
C ALA A 87 8.28 -20.63 -5.00
N PHE A 88 9.60 -20.46 -4.79
CA PHE A 88 10.59 -21.55 -4.75
C PHE A 88 10.94 -22.00 -3.32
N ALA A 89 10.28 -21.44 -2.32
CA ALA A 89 10.56 -21.80 -0.93
C ALA A 89 10.27 -23.30 -0.68
N MET A 90 11.19 -23.96 0.02
CA MET A 90 11.09 -25.38 0.38
C MET A 90 10.72 -25.59 1.85
N ASN A 91 10.70 -24.54 2.65
CA ASN A 91 10.31 -24.53 4.05
C ASN A 91 9.91 -23.14 4.52
N PRO A 92 9.26 -22.97 5.69
CA PRO A 92 8.77 -21.67 6.18
C PRO A 92 9.87 -20.62 6.36
N THR A 93 11.06 -21.04 6.80
CA THR A 93 12.19 -20.12 7.02
C THR A 93 12.69 -19.54 5.69
N VAL A 94 12.81 -20.38 4.66
CA VAL A 94 13.20 -19.92 3.31
C VAL A 94 12.12 -18.98 2.75
N LEU A 95 10.82 -19.27 2.98
CA LEU A 95 9.73 -18.38 2.58
C LEU A 95 9.82 -17.03 3.27
N PHE A 96 10.06 -17.00 4.59
CA PHE A 96 10.26 -15.76 5.35
C PHE A 96 11.41 -14.91 4.79
N VAL A 97 12.59 -15.55 4.58
CA VAL A 97 13.77 -14.85 4.05
C VAL A 97 13.55 -14.37 2.62
N ALA A 98 12.90 -15.17 1.77
CA ALA A 98 12.57 -14.78 0.40
C ALA A 98 11.62 -13.57 0.37
N LEU A 99 10.60 -13.58 1.22
CA LEU A 99 9.68 -12.43 1.38
C LEU A 99 10.40 -11.21 1.97
N MET A 100 11.34 -11.40 2.89
CA MET A 100 12.16 -10.31 3.43
C MET A 100 13.01 -9.64 2.33
N LEU A 101 13.62 -10.43 1.45
CA LEU A 101 14.34 -9.90 0.28
C LEU A 101 13.40 -9.19 -0.69
N ALA A 102 12.21 -9.74 -0.93
CA ALA A 102 11.19 -9.09 -1.75
C ALA A 102 10.75 -7.74 -1.16
N GLY A 103 10.44 -7.70 0.15
CA GLY A 103 10.08 -6.45 0.84
C GLY A 103 11.20 -5.40 0.81
N SER A 104 12.45 -5.82 0.98
CA SER A 104 13.61 -4.94 0.88
C SER A 104 13.74 -4.29 -0.51
N THR A 105 13.57 -5.08 -1.56
CA THR A 105 13.70 -4.58 -2.94
C THR A 105 12.49 -3.75 -3.36
N ILE A 106 11.26 -4.12 -2.94
CA ILE A 106 10.05 -3.30 -3.14
C ILE A 106 10.25 -1.91 -2.53
N SER A 107 10.63 -1.84 -1.26
CA SER A 107 10.84 -0.58 -0.53
C SER A 107 11.87 0.32 -1.22
N PHE A 108 12.96 -0.27 -1.71
CA PHE A 108 14.01 0.46 -2.41
C PHE A 108 13.51 1.05 -3.75
N VAL A 109 12.79 0.27 -4.56
CA VAL A 109 12.20 0.75 -5.82
C VAL A 109 11.15 1.82 -5.56
N GLU A 110 10.24 1.60 -4.61
CA GLU A 110 9.18 2.56 -4.28
C GLU A 110 9.73 3.91 -3.85
N LEU A 111 10.80 3.91 -3.05
CA LEU A 111 11.46 5.16 -2.69
C LEU A 111 12.01 5.86 -3.93
N GLY A 112 12.70 5.14 -4.83
CA GLY A 112 13.20 5.69 -6.09
C GLY A 112 12.07 6.29 -6.95
N LEU A 113 10.93 5.59 -7.04
CA LEU A 113 9.74 6.04 -7.76
C LEU A 113 9.15 7.34 -7.17
N ASN A 114 9.03 7.41 -5.85
CA ASN A 114 8.49 8.59 -5.17
C ASN A 114 9.41 9.81 -5.35
N VAL A 115 10.74 9.62 -5.23
CA VAL A 115 11.71 10.68 -5.48
C VAL A 115 11.68 11.12 -6.94
N GLN A 116 11.56 10.19 -7.89
CA GLN A 116 11.43 10.52 -9.31
C GLN A 116 10.15 11.30 -9.61
N ALA A 117 9.02 10.90 -9.01
CA ALA A 117 7.74 11.60 -9.20
C ALA A 117 7.80 13.04 -8.66
N ASP A 118 8.37 13.24 -7.48
CA ASP A 118 8.56 14.57 -6.89
C ASP A 118 9.48 15.44 -7.76
N ALA A 119 10.58 14.88 -8.27
CA ALA A 119 11.50 15.60 -9.16
C ALA A 119 10.81 16.00 -10.49
N VAL A 120 9.96 15.13 -11.06
CA VAL A 120 9.16 15.44 -12.24
C VAL A 120 8.12 16.52 -11.95
N GLU A 121 7.43 16.48 -10.79
CA GLU A 121 6.51 17.54 -10.37
C GLU A 121 7.19 18.90 -10.28
N LYS A 122 8.35 18.96 -9.61
CA LYS A 122 9.16 20.18 -9.48
C LYS A 122 9.63 20.72 -10.83
N ALA A 123 10.04 19.83 -11.74
CA ALA A 123 10.57 20.22 -13.05
C ALA A 123 9.49 20.67 -14.04
N THR A 124 8.26 20.13 -13.93
CA THR A 124 7.19 20.36 -14.92
C THR A 124 6.05 21.23 -14.40
N GLY A 125 6.00 21.53 -13.11
CA GLY A 125 4.88 22.22 -12.45
C GLY A 125 3.58 21.42 -12.42
N SER A 126 3.59 20.14 -12.75
CA SER A 126 2.40 19.27 -12.83
C SER A 126 2.30 18.41 -11.58
N VAL A 127 1.13 18.32 -10.97
CA VAL A 127 0.86 17.42 -9.84
C VAL A 127 0.55 16.02 -10.37
N ILE A 128 1.44 15.04 -10.15
CA ILE A 128 1.30 13.66 -10.66
C ILE A 128 1.35 12.58 -9.57
N MET A 129 1.79 12.89 -8.36
CA MET A 129 2.01 11.90 -7.30
C MET A 129 0.77 11.03 -7.03
N THR A 130 -0.38 11.67 -6.77
CA THR A 130 -1.64 10.96 -6.48
C THR A 130 -2.08 10.08 -7.66
N THR A 131 -1.97 10.59 -8.88
CA THR A 131 -2.30 9.84 -10.10
C THR A 131 -1.35 8.65 -10.29
N SER A 132 -0.05 8.83 -10.01
CA SER A 132 0.94 7.76 -10.08
C SER A 132 0.61 6.62 -9.11
N HIS A 133 0.24 6.92 -7.86
CA HIS A 133 -0.25 5.92 -6.91
C HIS A 133 -1.59 5.28 -7.33
N GLY A 134 -2.43 6.00 -8.08
CA GLY A 134 -3.60 5.42 -8.75
C GLY A 134 -3.19 4.35 -9.77
N PHE A 135 -2.21 4.64 -10.62
CA PHE A 135 -1.64 3.66 -11.56
C PHE A 135 -0.98 2.48 -10.84
N TRP A 136 -0.33 2.70 -9.70
CA TRP A 136 0.17 1.63 -8.84
C TRP A 136 -0.96 0.68 -8.41
N SER A 137 -2.10 1.21 -7.97
CA SER A 137 -3.26 0.41 -7.58
C SER A 137 -3.84 -0.40 -8.75
N VAL A 138 -3.84 0.17 -9.96
CA VAL A 138 -4.25 -0.54 -11.18
C VAL A 138 -3.24 -1.63 -11.52
N GLY A 139 -1.94 -1.37 -11.36
CA GLY A 139 -0.88 -2.34 -11.63
C GLY A 139 -0.99 -3.59 -10.74
N ILE A 140 -1.21 -3.41 -9.43
CA ILE A 140 -1.35 -4.54 -8.50
C ILE A 140 -2.63 -5.35 -8.78
N MET A 141 -3.72 -4.67 -9.15
CA MET A 141 -4.97 -5.32 -9.62
C MET A 141 -4.71 -6.18 -10.86
N VAL A 142 -4.05 -5.62 -11.87
CA VAL A 142 -3.72 -6.34 -13.12
C VAL A 142 -2.81 -7.54 -12.83
N GLY A 143 -1.81 -7.36 -11.96
CA GLY A 143 -0.95 -8.45 -11.50
C GLY A 143 -1.75 -9.57 -10.86
N SER A 144 -2.68 -9.24 -9.96
CA SER A 144 -3.54 -10.23 -9.30
C SER A 144 -4.45 -10.98 -10.29
N LEU A 145 -5.02 -10.28 -11.27
CA LEU A 145 -5.79 -10.92 -12.34
C LEU A 145 -4.95 -11.88 -13.17
N ILE A 146 -3.72 -11.47 -13.54
CA ILE A 146 -2.79 -12.32 -14.30
C ILE A 146 -2.41 -13.56 -13.47
N GLY A 147 -2.03 -13.38 -12.20
CA GLY A 147 -1.68 -14.49 -11.31
C GLY A 147 -2.82 -15.49 -11.13
N SER A 148 -4.06 -14.99 -11.04
CA SER A 148 -5.28 -15.81 -10.95
C SER A 148 -5.56 -16.57 -12.24
N ALA A 149 -5.46 -15.91 -13.39
CA ALA A 149 -5.66 -16.52 -14.69
C ALA A 149 -4.63 -17.64 -14.95
N LEU A 150 -3.34 -17.40 -14.64
CA LEU A 150 -2.29 -18.40 -14.75
C LEU A 150 -2.52 -19.60 -13.82
N ALA A 151 -3.09 -19.37 -12.61
CA ALA A 151 -3.54 -20.45 -11.73
C ALA A 151 -4.67 -21.27 -12.34
N GLY A 152 -5.67 -20.61 -12.95
CA GLY A 152 -6.78 -21.24 -13.65
C GLY A 152 -6.32 -22.09 -14.84
N PHE A 153 -5.22 -21.74 -15.51
CA PHE A 153 -4.59 -22.56 -16.55
C PHE A 153 -3.70 -23.70 -16.00
N GLY A 154 -3.62 -23.86 -14.67
CA GLY A 154 -2.84 -24.93 -14.04
C GLY A 154 -1.33 -24.67 -14.03
N LEU A 155 -0.87 -23.44 -14.31
CA LEU A 155 0.55 -23.13 -14.24
C LEU A 155 0.99 -23.01 -12.76
N GLU A 156 2.04 -23.76 -12.37
CA GLU A 156 2.57 -23.71 -11.02
C GLU A 156 3.01 -22.29 -10.61
N ALA A 157 2.84 -21.94 -9.33
CA ALA A 157 3.13 -20.61 -8.79
C ALA A 157 4.52 -20.09 -9.16
N LYS A 158 5.56 -20.94 -9.03
CA LYS A 158 6.96 -20.57 -9.32
C LYS A 158 7.17 -20.13 -10.77
N TRP A 159 6.57 -20.85 -11.74
CA TRP A 159 6.70 -20.53 -13.16
C TRP A 159 5.82 -19.34 -13.56
N ALA A 160 4.64 -19.22 -12.94
CA ALA A 160 3.73 -18.11 -13.19
C ALA A 160 4.36 -16.77 -12.78
N ILE A 161 4.89 -16.67 -11.56
CA ILE A 161 5.49 -15.43 -11.05
C ILE A 161 6.77 -15.08 -11.80
N MET A 162 7.61 -16.09 -12.07
CA MET A 162 8.83 -15.91 -12.86
C MET A 162 8.51 -15.40 -14.29
N LEU A 163 7.48 -15.96 -14.94
CA LEU A 163 7.03 -15.50 -16.26
C LEU A 163 6.60 -14.04 -16.22
N VAL A 164 5.79 -13.65 -15.25
CA VAL A 164 5.35 -12.26 -15.08
C VAL A 164 6.55 -11.33 -14.88
N ALA A 165 7.48 -11.70 -14.00
CA ALA A 165 8.70 -10.92 -13.76
C ALA A 165 9.55 -10.78 -15.03
N LEU A 166 9.74 -11.85 -15.80
CA LEU A 166 10.49 -11.86 -17.06
C LEU A 166 9.83 -11.00 -18.16
N VAL A 167 8.50 -10.92 -18.20
CA VAL A 167 7.78 -10.09 -19.17
C VAL A 167 7.79 -8.63 -18.76
N VAL A 168 7.60 -8.34 -17.46
CA VAL A 168 7.54 -6.97 -16.96
C VAL A 168 8.92 -6.29 -16.95
N LEU A 169 9.98 -7.03 -16.60
CA LEU A 169 11.32 -6.48 -16.43
C LEU A 169 11.85 -5.74 -17.67
N PRO A 170 11.85 -6.31 -18.89
CA PRO A 170 12.36 -5.59 -20.06
C PRO A 170 11.59 -4.29 -20.35
N VAL A 171 10.26 -4.32 -20.19
CA VAL A 171 9.40 -3.15 -20.40
C VAL A 171 9.71 -2.08 -19.35
N ALA A 172 9.87 -2.49 -18.10
CA ALA A 172 10.22 -1.60 -16.98
C ALA A 172 11.62 -0.98 -17.19
N LEU A 173 12.61 -1.74 -17.63
CA LEU A 173 13.96 -1.24 -17.91
C LEU A 173 13.96 -0.24 -19.07
N VAL A 174 13.26 -0.52 -20.17
CA VAL A 174 13.15 0.40 -21.29
C VAL A 174 12.46 1.70 -20.87
N ALA A 175 11.33 1.61 -20.15
CA ALA A 175 10.61 2.77 -19.64
C ALA A 175 11.46 3.57 -18.64
N SER A 176 12.13 2.91 -17.72
CA SER A 176 12.98 3.54 -16.71
C SER A 176 14.21 4.21 -17.33
N ASN A 177 14.78 3.61 -18.38
CA ASN A 177 15.88 4.21 -19.11
C ASN A 177 15.49 5.48 -19.87
N ALA A 178 14.24 5.64 -20.22
CA ALA A 178 13.69 6.84 -20.85
C ALA A 178 13.32 7.97 -19.86
N LEU A 179 13.38 7.71 -18.54
CA LEU A 179 13.14 8.75 -17.54
C LEU A 179 14.18 9.87 -17.59
N PRO A 180 13.78 11.11 -17.28
CA PRO A 180 14.76 12.20 -17.14
C PRO A 180 15.73 11.91 -15.99
N VAL A 181 16.98 12.31 -16.19
CA VAL A 181 18.02 12.22 -15.17
C VAL A 181 17.95 13.47 -14.31
N PHE A 182 17.70 13.30 -13.02
CA PHE A 182 17.82 14.36 -12.03
C PHE A 182 19.13 14.19 -11.25
N ALA A 183 19.74 15.30 -10.90
CA ALA A 183 20.94 15.27 -10.08
C ALA A 183 20.64 14.63 -8.71
N PRO A 184 21.59 13.88 -8.12
CA PRO A 184 21.46 13.41 -6.76
C PRO A 184 21.18 14.58 -5.81
N GLU A 185 20.20 14.45 -4.92
CA GLU A 185 19.94 15.48 -3.92
C GLU A 185 21.07 15.48 -2.87
N ALA A 186 21.53 16.69 -2.49
CA ALA A 186 22.41 16.82 -1.35
C ALA A 186 21.72 16.27 -0.09
N PRO A 187 22.44 15.57 0.80
CA PRO A 187 21.83 15.06 2.04
C PRO A 187 21.17 16.20 2.78
N ALA A 188 19.89 16.00 3.13
CA ALA A 188 19.12 16.99 3.91
C ALA A 188 19.91 17.32 5.18
N SER A 189 20.12 18.61 5.43
CA SER A 189 20.85 19.09 6.60
C SER A 189 20.23 18.52 7.88
N GLU A 190 21.10 18.04 8.78
CA GLU A 190 20.80 17.35 10.05
C GLU A 190 20.03 18.21 11.07
N ASN A 191 18.88 18.72 10.76
CA ASN A 191 18.01 19.35 11.76
C ASN A 191 16.90 18.41 12.24
N GLN A 192 17.22 17.09 12.40
CA GLN A 192 16.31 16.03 12.82
C GLN A 192 16.23 15.85 14.37
N ARG A 193 16.56 16.85 15.18
CA ARG A 193 16.50 16.70 16.64
C ARG A 193 15.09 16.51 17.24
N SER A 194 14.03 16.57 16.43
CA SER A 194 12.63 16.53 16.91
C SER A 194 11.94 15.16 16.82
N VAL A 195 12.58 14.14 16.25
CA VAL A 195 11.94 12.82 16.00
C VAL A 195 11.71 12.02 17.30
N TRP A 196 12.51 12.25 18.34
CA TRP A 196 12.51 11.46 19.58
C TRP A 196 11.54 11.95 20.68
N ALA A 197 10.85 13.06 20.49
CA ALA A 197 9.82 13.47 21.43
C ALA A 197 8.57 12.60 21.27
N LEU A 198 7.82 12.32 22.34
CA LEU A 198 6.58 11.55 22.28
C LEU A 198 5.54 12.28 21.38
N PRO A 199 4.81 11.54 20.53
CA PRO A 199 3.75 12.12 19.69
C PRO A 199 2.67 12.80 20.54
N SER A 200 2.08 13.90 20.03
CA SER A 200 0.93 14.53 20.67
C SER A 200 -0.29 13.59 20.64
N TRP A 201 -1.23 13.78 21.55
CA TRP A 201 -2.49 13.03 21.58
C TRP A 201 -3.30 13.20 20.29
N ALA A 202 -3.17 14.35 19.62
CA ALA A 202 -3.79 14.59 18.32
C ALA A 202 -3.18 13.69 17.25
N LEU A 203 -1.84 13.64 17.17
CA LEU A 203 -1.12 12.79 16.24
C LEU A 203 -1.35 11.30 16.52
N LEU A 204 -1.32 10.89 17.81
CA LEU A 204 -1.64 9.51 18.18
C LEU A 204 -3.03 9.08 17.71
N GLY A 205 -4.05 9.95 17.86
CA GLY A 205 -5.39 9.65 17.36
C GLY A 205 -5.43 9.45 15.84
N ILE A 206 -4.68 10.25 15.07
CA ILE A 206 -4.54 10.08 13.62
C ILE A 206 -3.77 8.78 13.29
N CYS A 207 -2.74 8.47 14.06
CA CYS A 207 -1.96 7.24 13.92
C CYS A 207 -2.82 5.98 14.15
N PHE A 208 -3.64 5.95 15.21
CA PHE A 208 -4.56 4.82 15.45
C PHE A 208 -5.66 4.73 14.40
N PHE A 209 -6.14 5.87 13.87
CA PHE A 209 -7.04 5.86 12.72
C PHE A 209 -6.41 5.16 11.52
N VAL A 210 -5.18 5.53 11.14
CA VAL A 210 -4.52 4.98 9.95
C VAL A 210 -4.09 3.53 10.16
N PHE A 211 -3.73 3.14 11.38
CA PHE A 211 -3.36 1.77 11.72
C PHE A 211 -4.43 0.76 11.30
N GLY A 212 -5.70 1.01 11.62
CA GLY A 212 -6.79 0.11 11.24
C GLY A 212 -7.03 0.07 9.73
N ILE A 213 -6.82 1.18 9.03
CA ILE A 213 -6.92 1.24 7.56
C ILE A 213 -5.83 0.36 6.93
N THR A 214 -4.57 0.55 7.31
CA THR A 214 -3.43 -0.18 6.74
C THR A 214 -3.38 -1.65 7.18
N MET A 215 -3.81 -1.96 8.40
CA MET A 215 -4.02 -3.34 8.84
C MET A 215 -5.05 -4.06 7.95
N THR A 216 -6.13 -3.37 7.57
CA THR A 216 -7.13 -3.93 6.67
C THR A 216 -6.60 -4.09 5.24
N GLU A 217 -5.86 -3.11 4.70
CA GLU A 217 -5.23 -3.24 3.37
C GLU A 217 -4.27 -4.44 3.32
N GLY A 218 -3.42 -4.62 4.34
CA GLY A 218 -2.54 -5.78 4.45
C GLY A 218 -3.30 -7.10 4.58
N ALA A 219 -4.34 -7.12 5.41
CA ALA A 219 -5.18 -8.29 5.57
C ALA A 219 -5.85 -8.73 4.25
N MET A 220 -6.34 -7.77 3.45
CA MET A 220 -6.93 -8.08 2.15
C MET A 220 -5.88 -8.63 1.17
N ALA A 221 -4.65 -8.10 1.19
CA ALA A 221 -3.57 -8.59 0.35
C ALA A 221 -3.20 -10.04 0.68
N ASP A 222 -3.03 -10.36 1.96
CA ASP A 222 -2.50 -11.64 2.39
C ASP A 222 -3.57 -12.74 2.50
N TRP A 223 -4.80 -12.38 2.89
CA TRP A 223 -5.83 -13.33 3.28
C TRP A 223 -7.03 -13.44 2.35
N SER A 224 -7.22 -12.52 1.38
CA SER A 224 -8.41 -12.57 0.52
C SER A 224 -8.50 -13.85 -0.33
N ALA A 225 -7.38 -14.32 -0.89
CA ALA A 225 -7.33 -15.54 -1.67
C ALA A 225 -7.56 -16.78 -0.80
N ILE A 226 -6.95 -16.79 0.41
CA ILE A 226 -7.13 -17.86 1.39
C ILE A 226 -8.58 -17.91 1.87
N PHE A 227 -9.17 -16.74 2.16
CA PHE A 227 -10.59 -16.64 2.55
C PHE A 227 -11.51 -17.25 1.49
N LEU A 228 -11.33 -16.91 0.21
CA LEU A 228 -12.14 -17.46 -0.87
C LEU A 228 -11.97 -18.99 -1.01
N ARG A 229 -10.74 -19.49 -0.84
CA ARG A 229 -10.46 -20.94 -0.88
C ARG A 229 -11.07 -21.66 0.34
N ASP A 230 -10.73 -21.22 1.55
CA ASP A 230 -10.98 -22.01 2.79
C ASP A 230 -12.38 -21.80 3.33
N ALA A 231 -12.95 -20.59 3.24
CA ALA A 231 -14.29 -20.30 3.74
C ALA A 231 -15.39 -20.58 2.71
N LEU A 232 -15.07 -20.58 1.40
CA LEU A 232 -16.07 -20.66 0.34
C LEU A 232 -15.80 -21.74 -0.71
N GLY A 233 -14.65 -22.45 -0.63
CA GLY A 233 -14.30 -23.52 -1.57
C GLY A 233 -14.05 -23.03 -3.00
N ALA A 234 -13.63 -21.79 -3.19
CA ALA A 234 -13.43 -21.24 -4.52
C ALA A 234 -12.24 -21.89 -5.24
N GLU A 235 -12.39 -22.09 -6.55
CA GLU A 235 -11.37 -22.66 -7.41
C GLU A 235 -10.15 -21.72 -7.58
N SER A 236 -8.97 -22.29 -7.86
CA SER A 236 -7.69 -21.55 -7.97
C SER A 236 -7.73 -20.38 -8.96
N GLY A 237 -8.49 -20.48 -10.06
CA GLY A 237 -8.67 -19.38 -11.02
C GLY A 237 -9.53 -18.20 -10.51
N ILE A 238 -10.26 -18.39 -9.41
CA ILE A 238 -11.22 -17.42 -8.86
C ILE A 238 -10.67 -16.75 -7.59
N VAL A 239 -9.83 -17.43 -6.81
CA VAL A 239 -9.37 -16.93 -5.50
C VAL A 239 -8.72 -15.55 -5.57
N GLY A 240 -8.02 -15.22 -6.64
CA GLY A 240 -7.38 -13.91 -6.81
C GLY A 240 -8.36 -12.78 -7.12
N LEU A 241 -9.62 -13.08 -7.49
CA LEU A 241 -10.63 -12.05 -7.70
C LEU A 241 -10.94 -11.27 -6.43
N GLY A 242 -10.79 -11.88 -5.25
CA GLY A 242 -10.98 -11.21 -3.96
C GLY A 242 -10.13 -9.95 -3.86
N TYR A 243 -8.81 -10.11 -4.01
CA TYR A 243 -7.91 -8.96 -3.97
C TYR A 243 -8.05 -8.05 -5.18
N SER A 244 -8.29 -8.60 -6.37
CA SER A 244 -8.44 -7.79 -7.59
C SER A 244 -9.62 -6.81 -7.49
N VAL A 245 -10.77 -7.28 -7.01
CA VAL A 245 -11.96 -6.44 -6.78
C VAL A 245 -11.70 -5.41 -5.68
N PHE A 246 -11.08 -5.82 -4.58
CA PHE A 246 -10.67 -4.92 -3.51
C PHE A 246 -9.77 -3.80 -4.06
N ALA A 247 -8.67 -4.13 -4.75
CA ALA A 247 -7.72 -3.16 -5.30
C ALA A 247 -8.35 -2.22 -6.34
N MET A 248 -9.25 -2.75 -7.18
CA MET A 248 -10.03 -1.94 -8.12
C MET A 248 -10.85 -0.88 -7.41
N MET A 249 -11.52 -1.26 -6.32
CA MET A 249 -12.36 -0.34 -5.56
C MET A 249 -11.52 0.65 -4.74
N VAL A 250 -10.35 0.26 -4.24
CA VAL A 250 -9.38 1.19 -3.66
C VAL A 250 -8.96 2.23 -4.68
N ALA A 251 -8.62 1.82 -5.91
CA ALA A 251 -8.26 2.75 -6.99
C ALA A 251 -9.41 3.71 -7.32
N ALA A 252 -10.63 3.18 -7.50
CA ALA A 252 -11.81 3.98 -7.78
C ALA A 252 -12.10 5.01 -6.68
N GLY A 253 -11.99 4.59 -5.41
CA GLY A 253 -12.15 5.46 -4.26
C GLY A 253 -11.07 6.54 -4.16
N ARG A 254 -9.81 6.24 -4.49
CA ARG A 254 -8.70 7.21 -4.55
C ARG A 254 -8.94 8.27 -5.63
N PHE A 255 -9.35 7.87 -6.84
CA PHE A 255 -9.68 8.82 -7.92
C PHE A 255 -10.90 9.70 -7.59
N GLY A 256 -11.88 9.16 -6.86
CA GLY A 256 -13.07 9.91 -6.40
C GLY A 256 -12.87 10.70 -5.11
N GLY A 257 -11.83 10.42 -4.36
CA GLY A 257 -11.63 10.86 -2.97
C GLY A 257 -11.57 12.38 -2.81
N ASP A 258 -10.88 13.08 -3.70
CA ASP A 258 -10.79 14.54 -3.66
C ASP A 258 -12.15 15.22 -3.88
N ARG A 259 -12.99 14.65 -4.76
CA ARG A 259 -14.37 15.17 -4.97
C ARG A 259 -15.22 14.95 -3.72
N LEU A 260 -15.09 13.79 -3.08
CA LEU A 260 -15.79 13.46 -1.83
C LEU A 260 -15.36 14.40 -0.70
N LYS A 261 -14.04 14.59 -0.52
CA LYS A 261 -13.45 15.48 0.48
C LYS A 261 -13.90 16.93 0.28
N ARG A 262 -13.95 17.43 -0.96
CA ARG A 262 -14.46 18.79 -1.26
C ARG A 262 -15.94 18.95 -0.91
N ARG A 263 -16.76 17.91 -1.14
CA ARG A 263 -18.21 17.98 -0.90
C ARG A 263 -18.61 17.80 0.56
N PHE A 264 -17.96 16.89 1.29
CA PHE A 264 -18.36 16.48 2.64
C PHE A 264 -17.35 16.86 3.73
N GLY A 265 -16.17 17.32 3.36
CA GLY A 265 -15.04 17.53 4.27
C GLY A 265 -14.33 16.24 4.65
N ALA A 266 -13.13 16.37 5.25
CA ALA A 266 -12.28 15.23 5.58
C ALA A 266 -12.94 14.25 6.58
N VAL A 267 -13.53 14.77 7.65
CA VAL A 267 -14.14 13.96 8.74
C VAL A 267 -15.33 13.14 8.24
N ASN A 268 -16.28 13.77 7.52
CA ASN A 268 -17.46 13.05 7.04
C ASN A 268 -17.10 12.05 5.94
N THR A 269 -16.12 12.38 5.07
CA THR A 269 -15.58 11.44 4.08
C THR A 269 -14.99 10.21 4.79
N ALA A 270 -14.18 10.42 5.84
CA ALA A 270 -13.62 9.31 6.61
C ALA A 270 -14.70 8.47 7.33
N ARG A 271 -15.76 9.10 7.83
CA ARG A 271 -16.89 8.40 8.45
C ARG A 271 -17.66 7.55 7.45
N ILE A 272 -18.00 8.10 6.28
CA ILE A 272 -18.67 7.35 5.21
C ILE A 272 -17.82 6.16 4.81
N CYS A 273 -16.55 6.38 4.53
CA CYS A 273 -15.63 5.33 4.12
C CYS A 273 -15.40 4.29 5.24
N GLY A 274 -15.20 4.72 6.49
CA GLY A 274 -15.06 3.81 7.63
C GLY A 274 -16.30 2.96 7.87
N THR A 275 -17.50 3.53 7.71
CA THR A 275 -18.77 2.77 7.80
C THR A 275 -18.85 1.71 6.69
N LEU A 276 -18.44 2.06 5.45
CA LEU A 276 -18.36 1.09 4.36
C LEU A 276 -17.38 -0.03 4.68
N ALA A 277 -16.19 0.29 5.21
CA ALA A 277 -15.19 -0.73 5.57
C ALA A 277 -15.73 -1.72 6.62
N VAL A 278 -16.39 -1.22 7.68
CA VAL A 278 -17.03 -2.06 8.71
C VAL A 278 -18.14 -2.91 8.11
N ALA A 279 -19.02 -2.31 7.28
CA ALA A 279 -20.09 -3.03 6.62
C ALA A 279 -19.58 -4.14 5.70
N GLY A 280 -18.53 -3.83 4.91
CA GLY A 280 -17.89 -4.81 4.03
C GLY A 280 -17.26 -5.98 4.80
N ALA A 281 -16.61 -5.73 5.94
CA ALA A 281 -16.09 -6.78 6.81
C ALA A 281 -17.24 -7.66 7.39
N GLY A 282 -18.35 -7.04 7.78
CA GLY A 282 -19.56 -7.77 8.18
C GLY A 282 -20.15 -8.62 7.04
N ILE A 283 -20.17 -8.11 5.80
CA ILE A 283 -20.61 -8.87 4.61
C ILE A 283 -19.72 -10.09 4.40
N LEU A 284 -18.38 -9.94 4.50
CA LEU A 284 -17.46 -11.08 4.39
C LEU A 284 -17.75 -12.14 5.45
N PHE A 285 -17.95 -11.74 6.70
CA PHE A 285 -18.22 -12.66 7.81
C PHE A 285 -19.44 -13.55 7.54
N VAL A 286 -20.53 -12.95 7.03
CA VAL A 286 -21.79 -13.70 6.76
C VAL A 286 -21.90 -14.23 5.34
N SER A 287 -20.90 -14.02 4.47
CA SER A 287 -21.00 -14.36 3.04
C SER A 287 -21.24 -15.86 2.81
N PRO A 288 -22.32 -16.25 2.14
CA PRO A 288 -22.63 -17.66 1.88
C PRO A 288 -21.95 -18.20 0.63
N ASN A 289 -21.45 -17.33 -0.25
CA ASN A 289 -20.87 -17.69 -1.55
C ASN A 289 -19.88 -16.61 -2.04
N THR A 290 -19.11 -16.98 -3.07
CA THR A 290 -18.09 -16.12 -3.67
C THR A 290 -18.62 -14.76 -4.18
N PRO A 291 -19.76 -14.64 -4.91
CA PRO A 291 -20.26 -13.34 -5.34
C PRO A 291 -20.54 -12.36 -4.20
N VAL A 292 -21.11 -12.83 -3.10
CA VAL A 292 -21.37 -11.98 -1.91
C VAL A 292 -20.06 -11.58 -1.24
N ALA A 293 -19.08 -12.49 -1.17
CA ALA A 293 -17.76 -12.16 -0.65
C ALA A 293 -17.03 -11.13 -1.54
N LEU A 294 -17.10 -11.26 -2.87
CA LEU A 294 -16.52 -10.27 -3.79
C LEU A 294 -17.17 -8.88 -3.60
N PHE A 295 -18.47 -8.83 -3.36
CA PHE A 295 -19.15 -7.58 -3.00
C PHE A 295 -18.64 -7.02 -1.66
N GLY A 296 -18.41 -7.88 -0.64
CA GLY A 296 -17.77 -7.49 0.62
C GLY A 296 -16.38 -6.88 0.41
N PHE A 297 -15.51 -7.54 -0.39
CA PHE A 297 -14.20 -7.01 -0.75
C PHE A 297 -14.28 -5.67 -1.48
N ALA A 298 -15.26 -5.49 -2.39
CA ALA A 298 -15.50 -4.24 -3.08
C ALA A 298 -15.83 -3.10 -2.09
N ILE A 299 -16.73 -3.35 -1.15
CA ILE A 299 -17.16 -2.37 -0.16
C ILE A 299 -16.03 -2.02 0.82
N ILE A 300 -15.22 -3.00 1.26
CA ILE A 300 -14.02 -2.73 2.06
C ILE A 300 -13.05 -1.86 1.27
N GLY A 301 -12.80 -2.18 -0.01
CA GLY A 301 -11.87 -1.42 -0.85
C GLY A 301 -12.26 0.05 -0.97
N LEU A 302 -13.54 0.35 -1.23
CA LEU A 302 -14.05 1.72 -1.19
C LEU A 302 -13.87 2.35 0.19
N GLY A 303 -14.12 1.58 1.24
CA GLY A 303 -14.08 2.05 2.62
C GLY A 303 -12.70 2.45 3.13
N VAL A 304 -11.64 1.76 2.72
CA VAL A 304 -10.26 2.07 3.15
C VAL A 304 -9.55 3.07 2.23
N SER A 305 -10.03 3.27 1.02
CA SER A 305 -9.34 3.92 -0.10
C SER A 305 -8.74 5.29 0.20
N VAL A 306 -9.44 6.14 0.93
CA VAL A 306 -9.05 7.53 1.21
C VAL A 306 -8.45 7.74 2.60
N GLY A 307 -8.44 6.70 3.44
CA GLY A 307 -8.05 6.79 4.85
C GLY A 307 -6.62 7.29 5.02
N PHE A 308 -5.66 6.68 4.34
CA PHE A 308 -4.25 7.07 4.41
C PHE A 308 -3.99 8.49 3.89
N PRO A 309 -4.47 8.92 2.70
CA PRO A 309 -4.31 10.29 2.24
C PRO A 309 -4.92 11.35 3.17
N LEU A 310 -6.08 11.06 3.76
CA LEU A 310 -6.71 11.96 4.74
C LEU A 310 -5.87 12.09 6.01
N ALA A 311 -5.33 10.96 6.52
CA ALA A 311 -4.47 10.94 7.69
C ALA A 311 -3.16 11.71 7.46
N VAL A 312 -2.52 11.54 6.29
CA VAL A 312 -1.32 12.30 5.90
C VAL A 312 -1.60 13.80 5.91
N THR A 313 -2.70 14.25 5.28
CA THR A 313 -3.08 15.67 5.26
C THR A 313 -3.32 16.21 6.67
N ALA A 314 -4.01 15.44 7.52
CA ALA A 314 -4.30 15.84 8.90
C ALA A 314 -3.03 15.91 9.77
N ALA A 315 -2.14 14.93 9.67
CA ALA A 315 -0.87 14.89 10.41
C ALA A 315 0.06 16.03 9.99
N ALA A 316 0.18 16.30 8.68
CA ALA A 316 0.97 17.41 8.16
C ALA A 316 0.44 18.79 8.62
N GLY A 317 -0.86 18.91 8.87
CA GLY A 317 -1.51 20.14 9.35
C GLY A 317 -1.38 20.41 10.85
N LEU A 318 -0.82 19.49 11.64
CA LEU A 318 -0.55 19.71 13.06
C LEU A 318 0.65 20.65 13.23
N THR A 319 0.60 21.51 14.28
CA THR A 319 1.61 22.54 14.52
C THR A 319 2.57 22.22 15.65
N ASP A 320 2.47 21.03 16.23
CA ASP A 320 3.31 20.57 17.34
C ASP A 320 4.73 20.19 16.91
N ARG A 321 4.92 19.89 15.61
CA ARG A 321 6.19 19.51 14.99
C ARG A 321 6.23 19.96 13.54
N THR A 322 7.35 19.69 12.85
CA THR A 322 7.39 19.85 11.39
C THR A 322 6.43 18.86 10.71
N ALA A 323 5.84 19.28 9.61
CA ALA A 323 4.93 18.42 8.83
C ALA A 323 5.59 17.09 8.46
N SER A 324 6.87 17.12 8.06
CA SER A 324 7.65 15.93 7.73
C SER A 324 7.83 14.97 8.90
N ALA A 325 8.07 15.48 10.12
CA ALA A 325 8.21 14.64 11.32
C ALA A 325 6.88 13.96 11.69
N ASN A 326 5.75 14.69 11.61
CA ASN A 326 4.43 14.13 11.88
C ASN A 326 4.05 13.05 10.84
N VAL A 327 4.33 13.28 9.56
CA VAL A 327 4.07 12.31 8.49
C VAL A 327 4.98 11.08 8.63
N ALA A 328 6.24 11.24 9.03
CA ALA A 328 7.14 10.12 9.26
C ALA A 328 6.64 9.19 10.38
N ILE A 329 6.19 9.77 11.51
CA ILE A 329 5.59 9.00 12.62
C ILE A 329 4.31 8.29 12.15
N LEU A 330 3.45 8.98 11.41
CA LEU A 330 2.24 8.40 10.83
C LEU A 330 2.56 7.20 9.92
N SER A 331 3.53 7.37 9.02
CA SER A 331 3.93 6.32 8.08
C SER A 331 4.53 5.10 8.79
N PHE A 332 5.30 5.32 9.86
CA PHE A 332 5.81 4.24 10.69
C PHE A 332 4.67 3.45 11.34
N VAL A 333 3.66 4.14 11.92
CA VAL A 333 2.49 3.45 12.51
C VAL A 333 1.63 2.77 11.45
N ALA A 334 1.49 3.35 10.26
CA ALA A 334 0.83 2.71 9.13
C ALA A 334 1.52 1.39 8.74
N LEU A 335 2.84 1.37 8.73
CA LEU A 335 3.62 0.15 8.44
C LEU A 335 3.44 -0.92 9.54
N LEU A 336 3.28 -0.50 10.81
CA LEU A 336 2.92 -1.43 11.90
C LEU A 336 1.55 -2.08 11.67
N GLY A 337 0.60 -1.40 11.01
CA GLY A 337 -0.68 -2.00 10.63
C GLY A 337 -0.47 -3.21 9.70
N PHE A 338 0.35 -3.05 8.65
CA PHE A 338 0.71 -4.17 7.76
C PHE A 338 1.46 -5.30 8.50
N LEU A 339 2.26 -4.97 9.51
CA LEU A 339 3.03 -5.95 10.28
C LEU A 339 2.14 -6.75 11.24
N VAL A 340 1.16 -6.13 11.87
CA VAL A 340 0.32 -6.75 12.91
C VAL A 340 -0.85 -7.54 12.30
N GLY A 341 -1.34 -7.12 11.13
CA GLY A 341 -2.51 -7.75 10.48
C GLY A 341 -2.37 -9.26 10.26
N PRO A 342 -1.36 -9.72 9.51
CA PRO A 342 -1.21 -11.14 9.20
C PRO A 342 -1.13 -12.06 10.43
N PRO A 343 -0.32 -11.76 11.48
CA PRO A 343 -0.26 -12.62 12.67
C PRO A 343 -1.57 -12.71 13.43
N VAL A 344 -2.28 -11.59 13.60
CA VAL A 344 -3.56 -11.59 14.32
C VAL A 344 -4.58 -12.47 13.60
N ILE A 345 -4.72 -12.27 12.28
CA ILE A 345 -5.67 -13.04 11.48
C ILE A 345 -5.26 -14.51 11.43
N GLY A 346 -3.98 -14.80 11.18
CA GLY A 346 -3.48 -16.18 11.11
C GLY A 346 -3.65 -16.93 12.42
N PHE A 347 -3.39 -16.28 13.56
CA PHE A 347 -3.60 -16.89 14.87
C PHE A 347 -5.09 -17.23 15.12
N VAL A 348 -5.99 -16.30 14.82
CA VAL A 348 -7.43 -16.53 15.00
C VAL A 348 -7.94 -17.58 14.02
N ALA A 349 -7.50 -17.54 12.76
CA ALA A 349 -7.89 -18.51 11.74
C ALA A 349 -7.42 -19.93 12.06
N GLU A 350 -6.25 -20.10 12.71
CA GLU A 350 -5.73 -21.39 13.15
C GLU A 350 -6.58 -22.03 14.25
N HIS A 351 -7.06 -21.21 15.21
CA HIS A 351 -7.76 -21.72 16.40
C HIS A 351 -9.28 -21.78 16.23
N PHE A 352 -9.82 -21.06 15.26
CA PHE A 352 -11.26 -20.99 15.00
C PHE A 352 -11.54 -21.27 13.52
N ASP A 353 -11.69 -20.21 12.72
CA ASP A 353 -11.90 -20.29 11.28
C ASP A 353 -11.47 -18.98 10.56
N MET A 354 -11.39 -19.03 9.24
CA MET A 354 -10.98 -17.88 8.43
C MET A 354 -12.00 -16.72 8.49
N ARG A 355 -13.29 -16.97 8.73
CA ARG A 355 -14.32 -15.93 8.87
C ARG A 355 -14.08 -15.11 10.13
N LEU A 356 -13.83 -15.78 11.26
CA LEU A 356 -13.48 -15.12 12.52
C LEU A 356 -12.12 -14.40 12.40
N GLY A 357 -11.14 -14.98 11.69
CA GLY A 357 -9.88 -14.32 11.39
C GLY A 357 -10.10 -12.95 10.73
N ILE A 358 -10.87 -12.89 9.65
CA ILE A 358 -11.21 -11.61 8.99
C ILE A 358 -12.08 -10.70 9.86
N ALA A 359 -12.99 -11.26 10.67
CA ALA A 359 -13.83 -10.47 11.56
C ALA A 359 -13.05 -9.70 12.64
N CYS A 360 -11.80 -10.11 12.96
CA CYS A 360 -10.90 -9.35 13.84
C CYS A 360 -10.61 -7.93 13.33
N LEU A 361 -10.83 -7.65 12.05
CA LEU A 361 -10.73 -6.30 11.50
C LEU A 361 -11.86 -5.37 11.97
N VAL A 362 -13.03 -5.91 12.31
CA VAL A 362 -14.21 -5.10 12.71
C VAL A 362 -13.91 -4.20 13.91
N PRO A 363 -13.41 -4.70 15.06
CA PRO A 363 -13.13 -3.82 16.20
C PRO A 363 -12.07 -2.76 15.85
N VAL A 364 -11.06 -3.10 15.06
CA VAL A 364 -10.01 -2.16 14.67
C VAL A 364 -10.56 -1.09 13.72
N LEU A 365 -11.40 -1.46 12.76
CA LEU A 365 -12.10 -0.51 11.88
C LEU A 365 -13.09 0.38 12.64
N LEU A 366 -13.77 -0.13 13.66
CA LEU A 366 -14.62 0.66 14.54
C LEU A 366 -13.82 1.70 15.31
N VAL A 367 -12.64 1.35 15.83
CA VAL A 367 -11.73 2.32 16.46
C VAL A 367 -11.32 3.39 15.46
N SER A 368 -10.93 3.01 14.23
CA SER A 368 -10.62 3.98 13.16
C SER A 368 -11.81 4.90 12.87
N LEU A 369 -13.01 4.35 12.76
CA LEU A 369 -14.23 5.12 12.53
C LEU A 369 -14.50 6.13 13.66
N LEU A 370 -14.38 5.74 14.92
CA LEU A 370 -14.53 6.61 16.08
C LEU A 370 -13.48 7.73 16.11
N LEU A 371 -12.24 7.43 15.69
CA LEU A 371 -11.15 8.40 15.64
C LEU A 371 -11.17 9.31 14.41
N SER A 372 -12.08 9.10 13.46
CA SER A 372 -12.23 9.92 12.24
C SER A 372 -12.36 11.43 12.53
N GLY A 373 -12.91 11.80 13.69
CA GLY A 373 -13.00 13.19 14.13
C GLY A 373 -11.63 13.87 14.32
N ARG A 374 -10.55 13.09 14.51
CA ARG A 374 -9.17 13.61 14.62
C ARG A 374 -8.62 14.14 13.28
N LEU A 375 -9.28 13.82 12.17
CA LEU A 375 -8.93 14.31 10.85
C LEU A 375 -9.43 15.75 10.56
N ALA A 376 -10.10 16.40 11.52
CA ALA A 376 -10.51 17.79 11.40
C ALA A 376 -9.27 18.68 11.28
N THR A 377 -9.02 19.20 10.08
CA THR A 377 -8.02 20.24 9.86
C THR A 377 -8.62 21.57 10.28
N LYS A 378 -7.95 22.31 11.18
CA LYS A 378 -8.31 23.71 11.40
C LYS A 378 -8.13 24.44 10.07
N PRO A 379 -9.11 25.29 9.64
CA PRO A 379 -8.88 26.13 8.48
C PRO A 379 -7.58 26.90 8.71
N ALA A 380 -6.67 26.88 7.73
CA ALA A 380 -5.49 27.74 7.76
C ALA A 380 -6.01 29.16 8.02
N LYS A 381 -5.55 29.83 9.09
CA LYS A 381 -5.78 31.26 9.24
C LYS A 381 -5.32 31.88 7.93
N ALA A 382 -6.24 32.52 7.22
CA ALA A 382 -5.90 33.30 6.04
C ALA A 382 -4.66 34.13 6.40
N ALA A 383 -3.58 33.95 5.65
CA ALA A 383 -2.38 34.75 5.87
C ALA A 383 -2.83 36.19 5.85
N HIS A 384 -2.67 36.89 6.98
CA HIS A 384 -2.95 38.30 7.09
C HIS A 384 -2.09 38.98 6.02
N ASN A 385 -2.71 39.52 4.99
CA ASN A 385 -2.01 40.23 3.95
C ASN A 385 -1.67 41.63 4.51
N PRO A 386 -0.40 41.89 4.90
CA PRO A 386 -0.04 43.17 5.50
C PRO A 386 -0.15 44.35 4.52
N GLU A 387 -0.37 44.11 3.23
CA GLU A 387 -0.53 45.18 2.22
C GLU A 387 -1.95 45.76 2.15
N ALA A 388 -2.94 45.18 2.85
CA ALA A 388 -4.29 45.68 2.87
C ALA A 388 -4.51 46.81 3.90
N ASP A 389 -3.56 47.06 4.80
CA ASP A 389 -3.63 48.10 5.86
C ASP A 389 -2.75 49.33 5.58
N VAL A 390 -2.49 49.68 4.31
CA VAL A 390 -1.91 51.00 4.00
C VAL A 390 -3.03 52.01 3.97
N PRO A 391 -3.15 52.93 4.96
CA PRO A 391 -4.11 54.04 4.89
C PRO A 391 -3.73 54.93 3.70
N GLY A 392 -4.69 55.15 2.81
CA GLY A 392 -4.49 56.02 1.67
C GLY A 392 -3.94 57.37 2.11
N VAL A 393 -2.77 57.70 1.58
CA VAL A 393 -2.26 59.07 1.60
C VAL A 393 -3.00 59.80 0.49
N LEU A 394 -3.85 60.75 0.92
CA LEU A 394 -4.46 61.78 0.07
C LEU A 394 -3.39 62.71 -0.49
#